data_dfbc561c6ee6cf971e3d45902721fb89
#
_entry.id   dfbc561c6ee6cf971e3d45902721fb89
#
_cell.length_a   1.000
_cell.length_b   1.000
_cell.length_c   1.000
_cell.angle_alpha   90.00
_cell.angle_beta   90.00
_cell.angle_gamma   90.00
#
_symmetry.space_group_name_H-M   'P 1'
#
loop_
_entity.id
_entity.type
_entity.pdbx_description
1 polymer ?
#
loop_
_entity_poly.entity_id
_entity_poly.type
_entity_poly.pdbx_seq_one_letter_code
_entity_poly.pdbx_strand_id
1 'polypeptide(L)'
;FVRDTKITGWREKENGPATFRSPKEFRPFLLAWGGTETYIVNSKMASFGYANSKSYGVSISQYTPNMAKVLKRAEPTGWIVGSEFSDMWYGFYCYETRDFVVKGNTYKDNIVYGIDPHDRSHGLIIAENTVYGTKKKHGIIISREVNDSFIFNNKSYDNKLSGLVIDRNSVNNIIAYN
;
A
#
# COMPACT_ATOMS: atom_id res chain seq x y z
N PHE A 1 8.65 6.68 -12.15
CA PHE A 1 8.66 5.31 -12.70
C PHE A 1 9.81 4.52 -12.10
N VAL A 2 9.51 3.35 -11.51
CA VAL A 2 10.48 2.42 -10.90
C VAL A 2 10.32 1.07 -11.59
N ARG A 3 11.37 0.54 -12.15
CA ARG A 3 11.34 -0.75 -12.87
C ARG A 3 12.61 -1.57 -12.64
N ASP A 4 12.44 -2.87 -12.48
CA ASP A 4 13.53 -3.84 -12.35
C ASP A 4 14.58 -3.42 -11.28
N THR A 5 14.10 -2.86 -10.16
CA THR A 5 14.93 -2.21 -9.15
C THR A 5 14.76 -2.87 -7.79
N LYS A 6 15.83 -2.94 -7.01
CA LYS A 6 15.79 -3.31 -5.61
C LYS A 6 16.09 -2.09 -4.74
N ILE A 7 15.14 -1.73 -3.87
CA ILE A 7 15.27 -0.61 -2.94
C ILE A 7 15.05 -1.14 -1.52
N THR A 8 16.00 -0.87 -0.63
CA THR A 8 15.92 -1.28 0.76
C THR A 8 16.15 -0.07 1.67
N GLY A 9 15.28 0.09 2.66
CA GLY A 9 15.54 1.03 3.75
C GLY A 9 16.84 0.64 4.47
N TRP A 10 17.75 1.58 4.65
CA TRP A 10 19.08 1.32 5.18
C TRP A 10 19.38 2.14 6.42
N ARG A 11 20.07 1.57 7.39
CA ARG A 11 20.63 2.26 8.55
C ARG A 11 22.14 2.29 8.45
N GLU A 12 22.68 3.45 8.11
CA GLU A 12 24.12 3.62 7.93
C GLU A 12 24.93 3.24 9.17
N LYS A 13 24.50 3.71 10.35
CA LYS A 13 25.17 3.41 11.63
C LYS A 13 25.27 1.90 11.96
N GLU A 14 24.42 1.10 11.35
CA GLU A 14 24.35 -0.35 11.60
C GLU A 14 24.85 -1.16 10.41
N ASN A 15 25.15 -0.46 9.33
CA ASN A 15 25.52 -1.03 8.05
C ASN A 15 24.55 -2.17 7.63
N GLY A 16 23.24 -1.92 7.76
CA GLY A 16 22.22 -2.93 7.52
C GLY A 16 20.82 -2.39 7.20
N PRO A 17 19.90 -3.28 6.82
CA PRO A 17 18.52 -2.90 6.57
C PRO A 17 17.87 -2.21 7.77
N ALA A 18 17.03 -1.21 7.52
CA ALA A 18 16.23 -0.52 8.53
C ALA A 18 15.08 -1.42 9.03
N THR A 19 15.41 -2.55 9.66
CA THR A 19 14.43 -3.50 10.18
C THR A 19 13.53 -2.84 11.22
N PHE A 20 12.29 -3.33 11.31
CA PHE A 20 11.30 -2.81 12.26
C PHE A 20 11.70 -3.10 13.71
N ARG A 21 11.75 -2.08 14.55
CA ARG A 21 12.02 -2.19 15.99
C ARG A 21 10.90 -1.63 16.84
N SER A 22 10.38 -0.47 16.44
CA SER A 22 9.26 0.15 17.13
C SER A 22 8.39 0.97 16.17
N PRO A 23 7.11 1.20 16.53
CA PRO A 23 6.20 1.96 15.66
C PRO A 23 6.63 3.41 15.41
N LYS A 24 7.34 4.02 16.36
CA LYS A 24 7.74 5.44 16.27
C LYS A 24 9.15 5.64 15.73
N GLU A 25 9.90 4.57 15.56
CA GLU A 25 11.24 4.67 15.04
C GLU A 25 11.21 4.96 13.53
N PHE A 26 11.89 6.00 13.12
CA PHE A 26 11.97 6.39 11.72
C PHE A 26 12.51 5.26 10.83
N ARG A 27 11.81 5.05 9.73
CA ARG A 27 12.28 4.23 8.61
C ARG A 27 12.02 4.99 7.32
N PRO A 28 12.85 4.84 6.30
CA PRO A 28 12.60 5.46 4.99
C PRO A 28 11.21 5.09 4.47
N PHE A 29 10.64 5.92 3.60
CA PHE A 29 9.36 5.63 2.93
C PHE A 29 9.34 6.30 1.56
N LEU A 30 8.48 5.80 0.69
CA LEU A 30 8.18 6.40 -0.60
C LEU A 30 6.79 7.03 -0.50
N LEU A 31 6.68 8.31 -0.83
CA LEU A 31 5.43 9.03 -0.89
C LEU A 31 5.25 9.68 -2.25
N ALA A 32 4.24 9.25 -2.98
CA ALA A 32 3.76 9.91 -4.19
C ALA A 32 2.53 10.75 -3.83
N TRP A 33 2.56 12.04 -4.17
CA TRP A 33 1.61 13.00 -3.62
C TRP A 33 0.87 13.81 -4.68
N GLY A 34 -0.43 14.07 -4.44
CA GLY A 34 -1.30 14.88 -5.29
C GLY A 34 -1.21 14.46 -6.76
N GLY A 35 -1.96 14.78 -7.69
CA GLY A 35 -1.96 14.47 -9.11
C GLY A 35 -0.78 13.72 -9.77
N THR A 36 -0.06 12.89 -9.00
CA THR A 36 1.06 12.11 -9.53
C THR A 36 0.58 10.84 -10.22
N GLU A 37 1.32 10.43 -11.23
CA GLU A 37 1.23 9.10 -11.80
C GLU A 37 2.40 8.25 -11.29
N THR A 38 2.09 7.14 -10.64
CA THR A 38 3.10 6.27 -10.02
C THR A 38 3.11 4.89 -10.67
N TYR A 39 4.26 4.50 -11.16
CA TYR A 39 4.46 3.22 -11.83
C TYR A 39 5.60 2.45 -11.19
N ILE A 40 5.31 1.28 -10.61
CA ILE A 40 6.29 0.36 -10.01
C ILE A 40 6.12 -1.01 -10.68
N VAL A 41 7.16 -1.49 -11.34
CA VAL A 41 7.11 -2.72 -12.13
C VAL A 41 8.30 -3.61 -11.81
N ASN A 42 8.05 -4.91 -11.59
CA ASN A 42 9.07 -5.94 -11.39
C ASN A 42 10.15 -5.54 -10.37
N SER A 43 9.78 -4.84 -9.32
CA SER A 43 10.73 -4.27 -8.37
C SER A 43 10.59 -4.89 -6.99
N LYS A 44 11.64 -4.80 -6.16
CA LYS A 44 11.62 -5.27 -4.78
C LYS A 44 11.85 -4.11 -3.83
N MET A 45 10.98 -3.94 -2.85
CA MET A 45 11.11 -2.91 -1.82
C MET A 45 11.01 -3.53 -0.44
N ALA A 46 11.91 -3.14 0.45
CA ALA A 46 11.95 -3.73 1.79
C ALA A 46 12.31 -2.70 2.88
N SER A 47 11.83 -2.97 4.09
CA SER A 47 12.20 -2.24 5.31
C SER A 47 11.83 -0.76 5.29
N PHE A 48 10.62 -0.46 4.79
CA PHE A 48 10.10 0.91 4.69
C PHE A 48 8.95 1.17 5.65
N GLY A 49 8.83 2.44 6.06
CA GLY A 49 7.68 2.99 6.74
C GLY A 49 7.64 2.79 8.25
N TYR A 50 6.94 3.68 8.92
CA TYR A 50 6.73 3.71 10.36
C TYR A 50 5.39 4.36 10.72
N ALA A 51 5.01 4.38 11.98
CA ALA A 51 3.72 4.91 12.45
C ALA A 51 3.71 6.45 12.48
N ASN A 52 3.74 7.05 11.33
CA ASN A 52 3.51 8.49 11.16
C ASN A 52 2.66 8.70 9.89
N SER A 53 1.83 9.73 9.90
CA SER A 53 0.87 9.97 8.81
C SER A 53 1.55 9.99 7.43
N LYS A 54 1.03 9.20 6.50
CA LYS A 54 1.54 9.02 5.12
C LYS A 54 2.95 8.43 5.00
N SER A 55 3.62 8.11 6.11
CA SER A 55 4.97 7.52 6.13
C SER A 55 4.94 5.99 6.20
N TYR A 56 3.95 5.34 5.60
CA TYR A 56 3.61 3.94 5.87
C TYR A 56 4.40 2.89 5.07
N GLY A 57 5.21 3.30 4.14
CA GLY A 57 5.96 2.39 3.27
C GLY A 57 5.93 2.89 1.83
N VAL A 58 5.14 2.28 0.97
CA VAL A 58 4.75 2.87 -0.32
C VAL A 58 3.36 3.48 -0.15
N SER A 59 3.31 4.81 -0.16
CA SER A 59 2.10 5.60 0.06
C SER A 59 1.77 6.44 -1.17
N ILE A 60 0.59 6.25 -1.72
CA ILE A 60 0.04 7.04 -2.82
C ILE A 60 -1.07 7.89 -2.22
N SER A 61 -0.93 9.19 -2.17
CA SER A 61 -1.83 10.02 -1.37
C SER A 61 -2.20 11.32 -2.05
N GLN A 62 -3.46 11.66 -1.97
CA GLN A 62 -3.92 13.01 -2.28
C GLN A 62 -3.38 14.01 -1.24
N TYR A 63 -3.41 15.29 -1.58
CA TYR A 63 -2.93 16.37 -0.73
C TYR A 63 -3.64 16.46 0.62
N THR A 64 -2.95 17.05 1.57
CA THR A 64 -3.53 17.45 2.86
C THR A 64 -4.52 18.61 2.71
N PRO A 65 -5.40 18.85 3.69
CA PRO A 65 -6.45 19.87 3.63
C PRO A 65 -6.01 21.29 3.30
N ASN A 66 -4.76 21.63 3.54
CA ASN A 66 -4.23 23.00 3.41
C ASN A 66 -3.72 23.36 2.00
N MET A 67 -3.82 22.44 1.05
CA MET A 67 -3.39 22.68 -0.33
C MET A 67 -4.44 23.47 -1.13
N ALA A 68 -4.00 24.19 -2.15
CA ALA A 68 -4.90 24.94 -3.03
C ALA A 68 -5.98 24.05 -3.65
N LYS A 69 -7.20 24.55 -3.78
CA LYS A 69 -8.36 23.78 -4.26
C LYS A 69 -8.13 23.12 -5.63
N VAL A 70 -7.40 23.76 -6.51
CA VAL A 70 -7.09 23.24 -7.84
C VAL A 70 -6.24 21.97 -7.76
N LEU A 71 -5.30 21.92 -6.83
CA LEU A 71 -4.41 20.77 -6.63
C LEU A 71 -5.13 19.61 -5.92
N LYS A 72 -6.14 19.89 -5.10
CA LYS A 72 -6.97 18.87 -4.45
C LYS A 72 -7.80 18.03 -5.43
N ARG A 73 -8.03 18.51 -6.65
CA ARG A 73 -8.82 17.78 -7.65
C ARG A 73 -8.02 16.77 -8.43
N ALA A 74 -6.70 16.87 -8.42
CA ALA A 74 -5.83 15.95 -9.13
C ALA A 74 -5.54 14.72 -8.24
N GLU A 75 -6.41 13.71 -8.32
CA GLU A 75 -6.22 12.46 -7.60
C GLU A 75 -5.05 11.69 -8.20
N PRO A 76 -4.19 11.09 -7.35
CA PRO A 76 -3.11 10.26 -7.84
C PRO A 76 -3.62 8.98 -8.50
N THR A 77 -2.90 8.50 -9.49
CA THR A 77 -3.21 7.26 -10.23
C THR A 77 -1.95 6.48 -10.59
N GLY A 78 -2.07 5.33 -11.22
CA GLY A 78 -0.94 4.54 -11.70
C GLY A 78 -1.11 3.04 -11.49
N TRP A 79 0.01 2.33 -11.42
CA TRP A 79 0.01 0.89 -11.14
C TRP A 79 1.26 0.39 -10.43
N ILE A 80 1.08 -0.70 -9.72
CA ILE A 80 2.14 -1.52 -9.13
C ILE A 80 1.94 -2.96 -9.62
N VAL A 81 2.88 -3.48 -10.39
CA VAL A 81 2.74 -4.77 -11.05
C VAL A 81 3.99 -5.63 -10.89
N GLY A 82 3.79 -6.93 -10.58
CA GLY A 82 4.84 -7.93 -10.54
C GLY A 82 5.96 -7.67 -9.52
N SER A 83 5.67 -6.94 -8.48
CA SER A 83 6.66 -6.44 -7.52
C SER A 83 6.55 -7.13 -6.15
N GLU A 84 7.61 -7.07 -5.35
CA GLU A 84 7.67 -7.64 -4.01
C GLU A 84 7.88 -6.54 -2.94
N PHE A 85 7.08 -6.60 -1.87
CA PHE A 85 7.15 -5.68 -0.73
C PHE A 85 7.26 -6.45 0.57
N SER A 86 8.35 -6.27 1.31
CA SER A 86 8.61 -7.03 2.52
C SER A 86 9.06 -6.17 3.69
N ASP A 87 8.70 -6.57 4.91
CA ASP A 87 9.04 -5.84 6.15
C ASP A 87 8.67 -4.34 6.07
N MET A 88 7.57 -4.00 5.42
CA MET A 88 7.03 -2.65 5.34
C MET A 88 6.14 -2.37 6.56
N TRP A 89 5.99 -1.09 6.96
CA TRP A 89 4.94 -0.76 7.94
C TRP A 89 3.55 -1.09 7.37
N TYR A 90 3.22 -0.60 6.16
CA TYR A 90 2.18 -1.13 5.27
C TYR A 90 2.84 -1.47 3.94
N GLY A 91 2.50 -2.59 3.35
CA GLY A 91 3.05 -2.98 2.05
C GLY A 91 2.66 -2.00 0.94
N PHE A 92 1.36 -1.70 0.87
CA PHE A 92 0.78 -0.66 0.01
C PHE A 92 -0.27 0.13 0.79
N TYR A 93 -0.25 1.44 0.64
CA TYR A 93 -1.26 2.35 1.18
C TYR A 93 -1.65 3.37 0.12
N CYS A 94 -2.95 3.61 -0.04
CA CYS A 94 -3.41 4.74 -0.85
C CYS A 94 -4.52 5.53 -0.14
N TYR A 95 -4.66 6.79 -0.51
CA TYR A 95 -5.59 7.75 0.09
C TYR A 95 -6.13 8.70 -0.98
N GLU A 96 -7.44 8.74 -1.17
CA GLU A 96 -8.09 9.53 -2.22
C GLU A 96 -7.41 9.30 -3.59
N THR A 97 -7.23 8.05 -3.95
CA THR A 97 -6.56 7.61 -5.17
C THR A 97 -7.60 7.04 -6.13
N ARG A 98 -7.46 7.27 -7.43
CA ARG A 98 -8.39 6.75 -8.43
C ARG A 98 -7.72 5.85 -9.45
N ASP A 99 -8.51 4.91 -9.97
CA ASP A 99 -8.14 4.08 -11.12
C ASP A 99 -6.74 3.45 -11.01
N PHE A 100 -6.36 3.05 -9.77
CA PHE A 100 -5.03 2.52 -9.48
C PHE A 100 -5.03 0.98 -9.57
N VAL A 101 -4.00 0.42 -10.21
CA VAL A 101 -3.88 -1.02 -10.37
C VAL A 101 -2.79 -1.58 -9.47
N VAL A 102 -3.14 -2.58 -8.65
CA VAL A 102 -2.23 -3.36 -7.79
C VAL A 102 -2.35 -4.82 -8.21
N LYS A 103 -1.44 -5.30 -9.07
CA LYS A 103 -1.62 -6.61 -9.71
C LYS A 103 -0.38 -7.48 -9.68
N GLY A 104 -0.57 -8.77 -9.35
CA GLY A 104 0.50 -9.77 -9.44
C GLY A 104 1.68 -9.53 -8.51
N ASN A 105 1.47 -8.84 -7.40
CA ASN A 105 2.51 -8.51 -6.45
C ASN A 105 2.57 -9.50 -5.29
N THR A 106 3.71 -9.53 -4.61
CA THR A 106 3.89 -10.24 -3.33
C THR A 106 4.09 -9.25 -2.21
N TYR A 107 3.26 -9.34 -1.18
CA TYR A 107 3.34 -8.57 0.06
C TYR A 107 3.59 -9.54 1.22
N LYS A 108 4.79 -9.52 1.80
CA LYS A 108 5.16 -10.51 2.82
C LYS A 108 5.76 -9.89 4.08
N ASP A 109 5.47 -10.48 5.22
CA ASP A 109 6.04 -10.11 6.52
C ASP A 109 5.88 -8.63 6.88
N ASN A 110 4.87 -7.97 6.32
CA ASN A 110 4.59 -6.57 6.59
C ASN A 110 4.07 -6.40 8.03
N ILE A 111 4.30 -5.22 8.61
CA ILE A 111 4.08 -5.03 10.04
C ILE A 111 2.59 -4.92 10.38
N VAL A 112 1.84 -4.12 9.64
CA VAL A 112 0.42 -3.86 9.97
C VAL A 112 -0.50 -4.43 8.92
N TYR A 113 -0.39 -3.99 7.67
CA TYR A 113 -1.19 -4.46 6.55
C TYR A 113 -0.33 -4.82 5.34
N GLY A 114 -0.76 -5.78 4.55
CA GLY A 114 -0.18 -6.01 3.24
C GLY A 114 -0.64 -4.95 2.23
N ILE A 115 -1.95 -4.83 2.06
CA ILE A 115 -2.60 -3.88 1.14
C ILE A 115 -3.69 -3.13 1.89
N ASP A 116 -3.62 -1.79 1.92
CA ASP A 116 -4.57 -0.91 2.62
C ASP A 116 -4.95 0.30 1.74
N PRO A 117 -5.86 0.15 0.77
CA PRO A 117 -6.55 1.30 0.20
C PRO A 117 -7.46 1.94 1.25
N HIS A 118 -7.48 3.27 1.25
CA HIS A 118 -8.05 4.02 2.37
C HIS A 118 -8.75 5.29 1.89
N ASP A 119 -9.66 5.81 2.71
CA ASP A 119 -10.37 7.09 2.59
C ASP A 119 -10.69 7.51 1.14
N ARG A 120 -11.87 7.17 0.67
CA ARG A 120 -12.44 7.62 -0.62
C ARG A 120 -11.64 7.27 -1.88
N SER A 121 -10.71 6.32 -1.79
CA SER A 121 -10.09 5.77 -3.00
C SER A 121 -11.13 5.00 -3.81
N HIS A 122 -11.08 5.04 -5.13
CA HIS A 122 -12.11 4.43 -5.98
C HIS A 122 -11.57 3.94 -7.33
N GLY A 123 -12.33 3.06 -7.98
CA GLY A 123 -11.96 2.50 -9.28
C GLY A 123 -10.70 1.63 -9.24
N LEU A 124 -10.38 1.04 -8.09
CA LEU A 124 -9.16 0.27 -7.92
C LEU A 124 -9.29 -1.13 -8.52
N ILE A 125 -8.19 -1.64 -9.05
CA ILE A 125 -8.03 -3.05 -9.41
C ILE A 125 -6.97 -3.66 -8.51
N ILE A 126 -7.37 -4.52 -7.59
CA ILE A 126 -6.49 -5.26 -6.69
C ILE A 126 -6.60 -6.74 -7.03
N ALA A 127 -5.67 -7.25 -7.81
CA ALA A 127 -5.82 -8.55 -8.45
C ALA A 127 -4.56 -9.41 -8.43
N GLU A 128 -4.74 -10.73 -8.30
CA GLU A 128 -3.66 -11.71 -8.46
C GLU A 128 -2.48 -11.49 -7.50
N ASN A 129 -2.69 -10.79 -6.39
CA ASN A 129 -1.64 -10.56 -5.41
C ASN A 129 -1.55 -11.73 -4.42
N THR A 130 -0.34 -11.96 -3.91
CA THR A 130 -0.08 -12.87 -2.80
C THR A 130 0.30 -12.07 -1.56
N VAL A 131 -0.47 -12.19 -0.48
CA VAL A 131 -0.30 -11.41 0.75
C VAL A 131 -0.23 -12.33 1.94
N TYR A 132 0.89 -12.34 2.67
CA TYR A 132 1.05 -13.24 3.82
C TYR A 132 1.99 -12.72 4.90
N GLY A 133 1.86 -13.29 6.09
CA GLY A 133 2.77 -13.04 7.20
C GLY A 133 2.64 -11.65 7.82
N THR A 134 1.50 -10.95 7.68
CA THR A 134 1.34 -9.66 8.37
C THR A 134 1.39 -9.85 9.89
N LYS A 135 2.20 -9.04 10.56
CA LYS A 135 2.57 -9.28 11.96
C LYS A 135 1.55 -8.77 12.97
N LYS A 136 0.71 -7.80 12.60
CA LYS A 136 -0.20 -7.14 13.55
C LYS A 136 -1.66 -7.17 13.18
N LYS A 137 -2.02 -7.10 11.89
CA LYS A 137 -3.42 -6.98 11.46
C LYS A 137 -3.72 -7.83 10.22
N HIS A 138 -4.46 -7.27 9.26
CA HIS A 138 -5.01 -7.98 8.11
C HIS A 138 -4.04 -8.05 6.94
N GLY A 139 -4.20 -9.05 6.07
CA GLY A 139 -3.50 -9.09 4.79
C GLY A 139 -3.96 -7.97 3.87
N ILE A 140 -5.23 -7.97 3.52
CA ILE A 140 -5.87 -6.96 2.68
C ILE A 140 -7.03 -6.33 3.46
N ILE A 141 -7.09 -5.00 3.49
CA ILE A 141 -8.23 -4.29 4.06
C ILE A 141 -8.70 -3.20 3.08
N ILE A 142 -9.98 -3.19 2.77
CA ILE A 142 -10.66 -2.19 1.96
C ILE A 142 -11.41 -1.28 2.94
N SER A 143 -10.90 -0.08 3.18
CA SER A 143 -11.30 0.70 4.36
C SER A 143 -11.70 2.14 4.05
N ARG A 144 -12.76 2.60 4.71
CA ARG A 144 -13.20 3.99 4.74
C ARG A 144 -13.59 4.56 3.39
N GLU A 145 -14.75 4.16 2.91
CA GLU A 145 -15.34 4.69 1.68
C GLU A 145 -14.49 4.39 0.43
N VAL A 146 -13.82 3.25 0.41
CA VAL A 146 -13.21 2.74 -0.82
C VAL A 146 -14.31 2.10 -1.66
N ASN A 147 -14.55 2.63 -2.85
CA ASN A 147 -15.72 2.29 -3.65
C ASN A 147 -15.37 1.87 -5.08
N ASP A 148 -16.36 1.25 -5.75
CA ASP A 148 -16.34 0.99 -7.20
C ASP A 148 -15.08 0.23 -7.66
N SER A 149 -14.60 -0.71 -6.85
CA SER A 149 -13.32 -1.38 -7.03
C SER A 149 -13.47 -2.88 -7.26
N PHE A 150 -12.50 -3.47 -7.94
CA PHE A 150 -12.42 -4.91 -8.21
C PHE A 150 -11.30 -5.55 -7.39
N ILE A 151 -11.66 -6.47 -6.51
CA ILE A 151 -10.73 -7.22 -5.66
C ILE A 151 -10.89 -8.70 -5.99
N PHE A 152 -10.01 -9.26 -6.81
CA PHE A 152 -10.20 -10.60 -7.29
C PHE A 152 -8.91 -11.41 -7.43
N ASN A 153 -9.05 -12.74 -7.30
CA ASN A 153 -7.98 -13.71 -7.49
C ASN A 153 -6.72 -13.42 -6.64
N ASN A 154 -6.90 -12.85 -5.44
CA ASN A 154 -5.80 -12.66 -4.51
C ASN A 154 -5.68 -13.86 -3.57
N LYS A 155 -4.45 -14.18 -3.16
CA LYS A 155 -4.17 -15.16 -2.11
C LYS A 155 -3.73 -14.41 -0.85
N SER A 156 -4.47 -14.58 0.24
CA SER A 156 -4.15 -13.92 1.51
C SER A 156 -4.21 -14.91 2.67
N TYR A 157 -3.07 -15.24 3.26
CA TYR A 157 -2.93 -16.30 4.25
C TYR A 157 -1.86 -15.99 5.31
N ASP A 158 -1.84 -16.73 6.41
CA ASP A 158 -0.88 -16.59 7.51
C ASP A 158 -0.75 -15.14 8.05
N ASN A 159 -1.80 -14.37 7.97
CA ASN A 159 -1.84 -13.03 8.52
C ASN A 159 -2.31 -13.07 9.99
N LYS A 160 -1.89 -12.10 10.79
CA LYS A 160 -2.23 -12.06 12.23
C LYS A 160 -3.74 -12.04 12.48
N LEU A 161 -4.49 -11.36 11.63
CA LEU A 161 -5.95 -11.33 11.65
C LEU A 161 -6.48 -11.87 10.32
N SER A 162 -7.51 -11.27 9.75
CA SER A 162 -8.19 -11.75 8.55
C SER A 162 -7.32 -11.63 7.29
N GLY A 163 -7.52 -12.54 6.33
CA GLY A 163 -6.92 -12.46 5.00
C GLY A 163 -7.40 -11.24 4.24
N LEU A 164 -8.75 -11.06 4.16
CA LEU A 164 -9.39 -9.92 3.50
C LEU A 164 -10.52 -9.37 4.37
N VAL A 165 -10.62 -8.04 4.46
CA VAL A 165 -11.66 -7.32 5.21
C VAL A 165 -12.17 -6.15 4.38
N ILE A 166 -13.49 -5.90 4.46
CA ILE A 166 -14.13 -4.68 3.99
C ILE A 166 -14.65 -3.94 5.20
N ASP A 167 -14.38 -2.67 5.28
CA ASP A 167 -14.65 -1.86 6.45
C ASP A 167 -15.23 -0.47 6.07
N ARG A 168 -16.05 0.09 6.96
CA ARG A 168 -16.46 1.49 7.01
C ARG A 168 -16.97 2.10 5.70
N ASN A 169 -18.21 1.78 5.35
CA ASN A 169 -18.94 2.37 4.23
C ASN A 169 -18.25 2.19 2.86
N SER A 170 -17.43 1.17 2.71
CA SER A 170 -16.87 0.79 1.42
C SER A 170 -17.92 0.03 0.63
N VAL A 171 -18.41 0.62 -0.47
CA VAL A 171 -19.56 0.12 -1.23
C VAL A 171 -19.23 -0.09 -2.72
N ASN A 172 -20.11 -0.80 -3.43
CA ASN A 172 -20.01 -1.10 -4.86
C ASN A 172 -18.70 -1.82 -5.25
N ASN A 173 -18.07 -2.53 -4.34
CA ASN A 173 -16.88 -3.30 -4.64
C ASN A 173 -17.24 -4.71 -5.09
N ILE A 174 -16.59 -5.21 -6.12
CA ILE A 174 -16.72 -6.60 -6.57
C ILE A 174 -15.56 -7.40 -5.99
N ILE A 175 -15.91 -8.43 -5.20
CA ILE A 175 -14.94 -9.29 -4.53
C ILE A 175 -15.19 -10.72 -4.97
N ALA A 176 -14.23 -11.29 -5.68
CA ALA A 176 -14.40 -12.62 -6.27
C ALA A 176 -13.09 -13.42 -6.30
N TYR A 177 -13.21 -14.72 -6.12
CA TYR A 177 -12.11 -15.69 -6.28
C TYR A 177 -10.87 -15.45 -5.39
N ASN A 178 -11.04 -14.79 -4.25
CA ASN A 178 -9.96 -14.55 -3.30
C ASN A 178 -9.80 -15.68 -2.29
#